data_fa1598eeb921a54954d8a8a8ee0728dd
#
_entry.id   fa1598eeb921a54954d8a8a8ee0728dd
#
_cell.length_a   1.000
_cell.length_b   1.000
_cell.length_c   1.000
_cell.angle_alpha   90.00
_cell.angle_beta   90.00
_cell.angle_gamma   90.00
#
_symmetry.space_group_name_H-M   'P 1'
#
loop_
_entity.id
_entity.type
_entity.pdbx_description
1 polymer ?
#
loop_
_entity_poly.entity_id
_entity_poly.type
_entity_poly.pdbx_seq_one_letter_code
_entity_poly.pdbx_strand_id
1 'polypeptide(L)'
;MRFLVQPAPESLERARPPVRVFLAFSALLVVAAVASRAAHGALTPAGLEQILEPVPGERLGPVALWEEVHQGAFLYGFLLLALGSLLVVCPVSRGVRGGLLWVATAAAFLDLGAPFLPVAFPGFPGWAALRIGAFLVATFALLAMVGLAFTTFGREGRPSNG
;
A
#
# COMPACT_ATOMS: atom_id res chain seq x y z
N MET A 1 2.29 31.17 -5.78
CA MET A 1 1.93 30.14 -6.79
C MET A 1 0.53 29.62 -6.49
N ARG A 2 -0.49 30.14 -7.20
CA ARG A 2 -1.90 29.73 -7.08
C ARG A 2 -2.26 28.89 -8.32
N PHE A 3 -1.75 27.66 -8.42
CA PHE A 3 -2.05 26.78 -9.55
C PHE A 3 -2.84 25.51 -9.17
N LEU A 4 -3.51 25.51 -8.04
CA LEU A 4 -4.57 24.53 -7.82
C LEU A 4 -5.90 25.22 -8.15
N VAL A 5 -6.20 25.26 -9.44
CA VAL A 5 -7.57 25.54 -9.90
C VAL A 5 -8.44 24.45 -9.26
N GLN A 6 -9.34 24.85 -8.36
CA GLN A 6 -10.34 23.91 -7.85
C GLN A 6 -11.11 23.40 -9.05
N PRO A 7 -11.11 22.09 -9.30
CA PRO A 7 -11.86 21.55 -10.44
C PRO A 7 -13.33 21.96 -10.30
N ALA A 8 -13.93 22.39 -11.40
CA ALA A 8 -15.34 22.74 -11.42
C ALA A 8 -16.18 21.56 -10.92
N PRO A 9 -17.25 21.80 -10.15
CA PRO A 9 -18.08 20.71 -9.59
C PRO A 9 -18.53 19.69 -10.65
N GLU A 10 -18.85 20.13 -11.85
CA GLU A 10 -19.21 19.26 -12.99
C GLU A 10 -18.09 18.32 -13.43
N SER A 11 -16.82 18.74 -13.33
CA SER A 11 -15.68 17.86 -13.70
C SER A 11 -15.48 16.74 -12.68
N LEU A 12 -15.74 17.00 -11.40
CA LEU A 12 -15.70 15.98 -10.34
C LEU A 12 -16.83 14.98 -10.49
N GLU A 13 -18.04 15.40 -10.89
CA GLU A 13 -19.16 14.48 -11.11
C GLU A 13 -18.89 13.52 -12.26
N ARG A 14 -18.34 14.00 -13.36
CA ARG A 14 -17.95 13.13 -14.50
C ARG A 14 -16.82 12.17 -14.17
N ALA A 15 -15.92 12.55 -13.25
CA ALA A 15 -14.82 11.70 -12.83
C ALA A 15 -15.22 10.62 -11.81
N ARG A 16 -16.39 10.72 -11.16
CA ARG A 16 -16.82 9.77 -10.10
C ARG A 16 -16.87 8.31 -10.54
N PRO A 17 -17.50 7.91 -11.68
CA PRO A 17 -17.59 6.51 -12.05
C PRO A 17 -16.20 5.86 -12.28
N PRO A 18 -15.29 6.43 -13.07
CA PRO A 18 -13.97 5.82 -13.27
C PRO A 18 -13.14 5.80 -11.97
N VAL A 19 -13.27 6.80 -11.10
CA VAL A 19 -12.58 6.80 -9.81
C VAL A 19 -13.10 5.69 -8.90
N ARG A 20 -14.42 5.44 -8.85
CA ARG A 20 -14.98 4.32 -8.08
C ARG A 20 -14.47 2.96 -8.58
N VAL A 21 -14.43 2.76 -9.89
CA VAL A 21 -13.87 1.53 -10.48
C VAL A 21 -12.40 1.38 -10.11
N PHE A 22 -11.61 2.46 -10.20
CA PHE A 22 -10.21 2.44 -9.81
C PHE A 22 -10.04 2.13 -8.31
N LEU A 23 -10.85 2.70 -7.42
CA LEU A 23 -10.81 2.42 -5.98
C LEU A 23 -11.18 0.98 -5.66
N ALA A 24 -12.21 0.42 -6.33
CA ALA A 24 -12.57 -0.97 -6.19
C ALA A 24 -11.44 -1.90 -6.65
N PHE A 25 -10.80 -1.58 -7.78
CA PHE A 25 -9.64 -2.31 -8.27
C PHE A 25 -8.44 -2.21 -7.33
N SER A 26 -8.16 -1.03 -6.77
CA SER A 26 -7.10 -0.83 -5.77
C SER A 26 -7.35 -1.65 -4.50
N ALA A 27 -8.59 -1.66 -4.00
CA ALA A 27 -8.97 -2.51 -2.87
C ALA A 27 -8.77 -4.00 -3.18
N LEU A 28 -9.18 -4.43 -4.37
CA LEU A 28 -8.98 -5.81 -4.83
C LEU A 28 -7.49 -6.19 -4.89
N LEU A 29 -6.64 -5.31 -5.41
CA LEU A 29 -5.19 -5.54 -5.44
C LEU A 29 -4.60 -5.69 -4.04
N VAL A 30 -5.01 -4.85 -3.09
CA VAL A 30 -4.56 -4.94 -1.69
C VAL A 30 -5.01 -6.27 -1.07
N VAL A 31 -6.28 -6.64 -1.26
CA VAL A 31 -6.81 -7.92 -0.76
C VAL A 31 -6.11 -9.12 -1.40
N ALA A 32 -5.86 -9.06 -2.72
CA ALA A 32 -5.13 -10.10 -3.43
C ALA A 32 -3.68 -10.24 -2.92
N ALA A 33 -3.00 -9.14 -2.60
CA ALA A 33 -1.68 -9.16 -2.02
C ALA A 33 -1.67 -9.84 -0.63
N VAL A 34 -2.67 -9.55 0.22
CA VAL A 34 -2.83 -10.21 1.52
C VAL A 34 -3.11 -11.70 1.35
N ALA A 35 -4.04 -12.06 0.47
CA ALA A 35 -4.40 -13.45 0.19
C ALA A 35 -3.21 -14.24 -0.36
N SER A 36 -2.44 -13.65 -1.28
CA SER A 36 -1.23 -14.26 -1.83
C SER A 36 -0.20 -14.53 -0.73
N ARG A 37 0.09 -13.53 0.12
CA ARG A 37 1.03 -13.72 1.24
C ARG A 37 0.56 -14.76 2.24
N ALA A 38 -0.75 -14.79 2.54
CA ALA A 38 -1.32 -15.81 3.42
C ALA A 38 -1.18 -17.22 2.83
N ALA A 39 -1.48 -17.37 1.54
CA ALA A 39 -1.39 -18.65 0.83
C ALA A 39 0.04 -19.21 0.78
N HIS A 40 1.05 -18.33 0.71
CA HIS A 40 2.46 -18.71 0.70
C HIS A 40 3.10 -18.78 2.11
N GLY A 41 2.30 -18.65 3.17
CA GLY A 41 2.82 -18.65 4.55
C GLY A 41 3.59 -17.38 4.95
N ALA A 42 3.69 -16.38 4.08
CA ALA A 42 4.49 -15.17 4.30
C ALA A 42 3.93 -14.22 5.38
N LEU A 43 2.86 -14.60 6.06
CA LEU A 43 2.32 -13.91 7.24
C LEU A 43 2.75 -14.56 8.57
N THR A 44 3.65 -15.54 8.52
CA THR A 44 4.24 -16.17 9.71
C THR A 44 5.76 -16.09 9.64
N PRO A 45 6.45 -15.94 10.79
CA PRO A 45 7.91 -15.95 10.80
C PRO A 45 8.52 -17.21 10.17
N ALA A 46 7.97 -18.37 10.51
CA ALA A 46 8.44 -19.66 9.96
C ALA A 46 8.26 -19.76 8.44
N GLY A 47 7.12 -19.28 7.91
CA GLY A 47 6.89 -19.27 6.47
C GLY A 47 7.79 -18.29 5.73
N LEU A 48 8.12 -17.14 6.34
CA LEU A 48 9.09 -16.21 5.76
C LEU A 48 10.50 -16.77 5.74
N GLU A 49 10.91 -17.49 6.79
CA GLU A 49 12.20 -18.19 6.83
C GLU A 49 12.26 -19.26 5.75
N GLN A 50 11.19 -20.04 5.57
CA GLN A 50 11.11 -21.05 4.50
C GLN A 50 11.16 -20.43 3.10
N ILE A 51 10.62 -19.22 2.89
CA ILE A 51 10.72 -18.52 1.61
C ILE A 51 12.16 -18.06 1.36
N LEU A 52 12.86 -17.56 2.38
CA LEU A 52 14.26 -17.14 2.25
C LEU A 52 15.24 -18.29 2.16
N GLU A 53 14.91 -19.44 2.70
CA GLU A 53 15.74 -20.63 2.72
C GLU A 53 14.89 -21.82 2.23
N PRO A 54 14.55 -21.86 0.93
CA PRO A 54 13.69 -22.90 0.35
C PRO A 54 14.33 -24.29 0.40
N VAL A 55 15.65 -24.34 0.45
CA VAL A 55 16.43 -25.55 0.68
C VAL A 55 17.25 -25.32 1.95
N PRO A 56 17.22 -26.25 2.94
CA PRO A 56 18.00 -26.09 4.16
C PRO A 56 19.50 -25.81 3.88
N GLY A 57 20.02 -24.70 4.39
CA GLY A 57 21.38 -24.24 4.15
C GLY A 57 21.58 -23.37 2.89
N GLU A 58 20.59 -23.26 2.01
CA GLU A 58 20.66 -22.43 0.80
C GLU A 58 19.71 -21.24 0.88
N ARG A 59 20.23 -20.09 1.27
CA ARG A 59 19.45 -18.83 1.24
C ARG A 59 19.28 -18.32 -0.18
N LEU A 60 18.14 -17.66 -0.42
CA LEU A 60 17.91 -16.96 -1.69
C LEU A 60 19.05 -16.00 -2.00
N GLY A 61 19.57 -16.12 -3.21
CA GLY A 61 20.61 -15.21 -3.68
C GLY A 61 20.11 -13.76 -3.82
N PRO A 62 21.04 -12.79 -3.86
CA PRO A 62 20.70 -11.37 -3.97
C PRO A 62 19.79 -11.04 -5.16
N VAL A 63 19.92 -11.74 -6.28
CA VAL A 63 19.13 -11.53 -7.49
C VAL A 63 17.65 -11.83 -7.23
N ALA A 64 17.33 -12.98 -6.60
CA ALA A 64 15.95 -13.36 -6.28
C ALA A 64 15.31 -12.38 -5.27
N LEU A 65 16.08 -11.88 -4.30
CA LEU A 65 15.62 -10.83 -3.39
C LEU A 65 15.31 -9.53 -4.11
N TRP A 66 16.15 -9.14 -5.08
CA TRP A 66 15.89 -7.94 -5.88
C TRP A 66 14.67 -8.07 -6.77
N GLU A 67 14.38 -9.25 -7.33
CA GLU A 67 13.16 -9.50 -8.10
C GLU A 67 11.92 -9.31 -7.21
N GLU A 68 11.91 -9.87 -6.00
CA GLU A 68 10.80 -9.70 -5.05
C GLU A 68 10.59 -8.22 -4.69
N VAL A 69 11.69 -7.51 -4.39
CA VAL A 69 11.66 -6.07 -4.07
C VAL A 69 11.16 -5.27 -5.26
N HIS A 70 11.60 -5.58 -6.47
CA HIS A 70 11.18 -4.86 -7.67
C HIS A 70 9.65 -4.97 -7.90
N GLN A 71 9.10 -6.18 -7.78
CA GLN A 71 7.66 -6.41 -7.91
C GLN A 71 6.87 -5.68 -6.81
N GLY A 72 7.32 -5.78 -5.57
CA GLY A 72 6.73 -5.07 -4.44
C GLY A 72 6.80 -3.54 -4.58
N ALA A 73 7.95 -3.02 -4.99
CA ALA A 73 8.16 -1.59 -5.20
C ALA A 73 7.25 -1.03 -6.30
N PHE A 74 7.05 -1.79 -7.38
CA PHE A 74 6.12 -1.40 -8.44
C PHE A 74 4.67 -1.31 -7.91
N LEU A 75 4.20 -2.33 -7.18
CA LEU A 75 2.85 -2.35 -6.63
C LEU A 75 2.63 -1.21 -5.61
N TYR A 76 3.54 -1.07 -4.63
CA TYR A 76 3.45 0.00 -3.65
C TYR A 76 3.56 1.38 -4.29
N GLY A 77 4.52 1.57 -5.21
CA GLY A 77 4.72 2.83 -5.92
C GLY A 77 3.48 3.25 -6.70
N PHE A 78 2.87 2.32 -7.43
CA PHE A 78 1.64 2.57 -8.17
C PHE A 78 0.48 2.95 -7.23
N LEU A 79 0.24 2.16 -6.17
CA LEU A 79 -0.86 2.42 -5.23
C LEU A 79 -0.65 3.72 -4.46
N LEU A 80 0.56 3.99 -3.98
CA LEU A 80 0.86 5.23 -3.24
C LEU A 80 0.72 6.46 -4.12
N LEU A 81 1.21 6.42 -5.37
CA LEU A 81 1.08 7.52 -6.30
C LEU A 81 -0.40 7.79 -6.62
N ALA A 82 -1.13 6.76 -6.98
CA ALA A 82 -2.51 6.90 -7.41
C ALA A 82 -3.46 7.28 -6.27
N LEU A 83 -3.40 6.57 -5.13
CA LEU A 83 -4.23 6.89 -3.96
C LEU A 83 -3.80 8.22 -3.32
N GLY A 84 -2.50 8.52 -3.30
CA GLY A 84 -1.99 9.80 -2.82
C GLY A 84 -2.52 10.97 -3.65
N SER A 85 -2.55 10.83 -4.98
CA SER A 85 -3.11 11.83 -5.88
C SER A 85 -4.62 12.04 -5.63
N LEU A 86 -5.37 10.96 -5.40
CA LEU A 86 -6.79 11.06 -5.06
C LEU A 86 -7.02 11.73 -3.70
N LEU A 87 -6.17 11.45 -2.70
CA LEU A 87 -6.29 12.09 -1.38
C LEU A 87 -6.07 13.61 -1.44
N VAL A 88 -5.34 14.14 -2.43
CA VAL A 88 -5.16 15.59 -2.58
C VAL A 88 -6.49 16.30 -2.81
N VAL A 89 -7.42 15.66 -3.52
CA VAL A 89 -8.74 16.23 -3.83
C VAL A 89 -9.82 15.87 -2.80
N CYS A 90 -9.52 14.97 -1.86
CA CYS A 90 -10.44 14.62 -0.78
C CYS A 90 -10.52 15.74 0.28
N PRO A 91 -11.70 16.02 0.88
CA PRO A 91 -11.90 17.01 1.93
C PRO A 91 -11.41 16.49 3.29
N VAL A 92 -10.14 16.09 3.34
CA VAL A 92 -9.47 15.55 4.53
C VAL A 92 -8.41 16.55 4.97
N SER A 93 -8.21 16.68 6.29
CA SER A 93 -7.21 17.60 6.83
C SER A 93 -5.80 17.26 6.31
N ARG A 94 -4.95 18.28 6.15
CA ARG A 94 -3.57 18.11 5.67
C ARG A 94 -2.77 17.14 6.56
N GLY A 95 -3.00 17.19 7.88
CA GLY A 95 -2.32 16.30 8.84
C GLY A 95 -2.66 14.84 8.63
N VAL A 96 -3.95 14.50 8.48
CA VAL A 96 -4.41 13.12 8.22
C VAL A 96 -3.89 12.62 6.87
N ARG A 97 -3.98 13.44 5.82
CA ARG A 97 -3.46 13.11 4.50
C ARG A 97 -1.96 12.83 4.52
N GLY A 98 -1.19 13.77 5.07
CA GLY A 98 0.25 13.64 5.17
C GLY A 98 0.64 12.46 6.05
N GLY A 99 -0.02 12.26 7.19
CA GLY A 99 0.23 11.15 8.10
C GLY A 99 0.01 9.79 7.44
N LEU A 100 -1.12 9.60 6.73
CA LEU A 100 -1.39 8.35 6.01
C LEU A 100 -0.35 8.06 4.93
N LEU A 101 0.03 9.08 4.14
CA LEU A 101 1.05 8.92 3.10
C LEU A 101 2.41 8.56 3.70
N TRP A 102 2.82 9.25 4.78
CA TRP A 102 4.07 8.95 5.47
C TRP A 102 4.10 7.55 6.06
N VAL A 103 3.03 7.15 6.78
CA VAL A 103 2.92 5.82 7.38
C VAL A 103 2.95 4.73 6.31
N ALA A 104 2.14 4.89 5.24
CA ALA A 104 2.11 3.91 4.15
C ALA A 104 3.47 3.80 3.45
N THR A 105 4.12 4.93 3.16
CA THR A 105 5.43 4.95 2.49
C THR A 105 6.51 4.34 3.37
N ALA A 106 6.61 4.75 4.63
CA ALA A 106 7.61 4.21 5.56
C ALA A 106 7.43 2.70 5.78
N ALA A 107 6.18 2.25 5.94
CA ALA A 107 5.86 0.84 6.09
C ALA A 107 6.19 0.04 4.82
N ALA A 108 5.92 0.57 3.63
CA ALA A 108 6.30 -0.05 2.37
C ALA A 108 7.82 -0.22 2.25
N PHE A 109 8.60 0.82 2.59
CA PHE A 109 10.06 0.73 2.59
C PHE A 109 10.59 -0.29 3.60
N LEU A 110 9.99 -0.37 4.80
CA LEU A 110 10.36 -1.38 5.79
C LEU A 110 10.01 -2.81 5.34
N ASP A 111 8.85 -3.02 4.73
CA ASP A 111 8.45 -4.32 4.19
C ASP A 111 9.42 -4.78 3.08
N LEU A 112 9.76 -3.88 2.15
CA LEU A 112 10.66 -4.17 1.04
C LEU A 112 12.12 -4.33 1.49
N GLY A 113 12.54 -3.59 2.51
CA GLY A 113 13.92 -3.63 3.01
C GLY A 113 14.18 -4.78 3.98
N ALA A 114 13.16 -5.27 4.69
CA ALA A 114 13.32 -6.29 5.72
C ALA A 114 14.01 -7.59 5.26
N PRO A 115 13.80 -8.11 4.02
CA PRO A 115 14.48 -9.31 3.54
C PRO A 115 16.01 -9.19 3.44
N PHE A 116 16.54 -7.97 3.36
CA PHE A 116 18.00 -7.75 3.32
C PHE A 116 18.63 -7.75 4.71
N LEU A 117 17.85 -7.59 5.77
CA LEU A 117 18.39 -7.56 7.14
C LEU A 117 19.13 -8.85 7.53
N PRO A 118 18.62 -10.07 7.30
CA PRO A 118 19.34 -11.29 7.62
C PRO A 118 20.58 -11.50 6.74
N VAL A 119 20.65 -10.86 5.57
CA VAL A 119 21.84 -10.88 4.71
C VAL A 119 22.90 -9.92 5.23
N ALA A 120 22.50 -8.70 5.61
CA ALA A 120 23.40 -7.67 6.13
C ALA A 120 23.83 -7.93 7.59
N PHE A 121 22.95 -8.51 8.38
CA PHE A 121 23.12 -8.77 9.82
C PHE A 121 22.73 -10.22 10.13
N PRO A 122 23.63 -11.18 9.90
CA PRO A 122 23.39 -12.58 10.19
C PRO A 122 22.99 -12.78 11.66
N GLY A 123 21.86 -13.46 11.88
CA GLY A 123 21.33 -13.69 13.24
C GLY A 123 20.42 -12.61 13.81
N PHE A 124 20.01 -11.61 13.03
CA PHE A 124 19.00 -10.64 13.46
C PHE A 124 17.62 -11.32 13.58
N PRO A 125 17.11 -11.57 14.81
CA PRO A 125 15.96 -12.47 15.01
C PRO A 125 14.62 -11.79 14.71
N GLY A 126 14.60 -10.46 14.57
CA GLY A 126 13.37 -9.67 14.46
C GLY A 126 12.93 -9.33 13.04
N TRP A 127 13.69 -9.71 12.01
CA TRP A 127 13.43 -9.29 10.64
C TRP A 127 12.07 -9.75 10.10
N ALA A 128 11.67 -10.98 10.42
CA ALA A 128 10.39 -11.54 9.97
C ALA A 128 9.20 -10.82 10.63
N ALA A 129 9.29 -10.55 11.93
CA ALA A 129 8.27 -9.78 12.65
C ALA A 129 8.19 -8.34 12.13
N LEU A 130 9.33 -7.72 11.86
CA LEU A 130 9.40 -6.38 11.25
C LEU A 130 8.71 -6.37 9.89
N ARG A 131 9.01 -7.33 9.02
CA ARG A 131 8.41 -7.46 7.69
C ARG A 131 6.89 -7.64 7.76
N ILE A 132 6.41 -8.58 8.59
CA ILE A 132 4.98 -8.82 8.77
C ILE A 132 4.29 -7.57 9.29
N GLY A 133 4.84 -6.95 10.34
CA GLY A 133 4.29 -5.72 10.92
C GLY A 133 4.25 -4.57 9.92
N ALA A 134 5.33 -4.35 9.17
CA ALA A 134 5.40 -3.34 8.14
C ALA A 134 4.38 -3.57 7.02
N PHE A 135 4.25 -4.81 6.54
CA PHE A 135 3.24 -5.18 5.56
C PHE A 135 1.81 -4.90 6.03
N LEU A 136 1.48 -5.29 7.28
CA LEU A 136 0.16 -5.05 7.85
C LEU A 136 -0.12 -3.54 7.97
N VAL A 137 0.84 -2.77 8.47
CA VAL A 137 0.71 -1.30 8.60
C VAL A 137 0.50 -0.65 7.22
N ALA A 138 1.29 -1.03 6.22
CA ALA A 138 1.13 -0.56 4.84
C ALA A 138 -0.26 -0.90 4.28
N THR A 139 -0.69 -2.15 4.48
CA THR A 139 -2.01 -2.64 4.05
C THR A 139 -3.15 -1.81 4.68
N PHE A 140 -3.14 -1.63 6.00
CA PHE A 140 -4.16 -0.85 6.68
C PHE A 140 -4.15 0.62 6.24
N ALA A 141 -2.98 1.22 6.06
CA ALA A 141 -2.87 2.59 5.58
C ALA A 141 -3.43 2.75 4.15
N LEU A 142 -3.12 1.82 3.24
CA LEU A 142 -3.67 1.81 1.87
C LEU A 142 -5.19 1.62 1.87
N LEU A 143 -5.72 0.70 2.67
CA LEU A 143 -7.17 0.50 2.80
C LEU A 143 -7.86 1.73 3.40
N ALA A 144 -7.24 2.41 4.38
CA ALA A 144 -7.75 3.67 4.91
C ALA A 144 -7.79 4.76 3.83
N MET A 145 -6.76 4.86 2.98
CA MET A 145 -6.74 5.79 1.85
C MET A 145 -7.86 5.49 0.85
N VAL A 146 -8.07 4.21 0.50
CA VAL A 146 -9.19 3.77 -0.36
C VAL A 146 -10.52 4.15 0.28
N GLY A 147 -10.72 3.86 1.57
CA GLY A 147 -11.96 4.16 2.30
C GLY A 147 -12.27 5.66 2.33
N LEU A 148 -11.28 6.50 2.62
CA LEU A 148 -11.42 7.95 2.61
C LEU A 148 -11.77 8.49 1.21
N ALA A 149 -11.09 8.01 0.18
CA ALA A 149 -11.40 8.38 -1.18
C ALA A 149 -12.80 7.89 -1.57
N PHE A 150 -13.16 6.66 -1.22
CA PHE A 150 -14.48 6.09 -1.52
C PHE A 150 -15.62 6.88 -0.85
N THR A 151 -15.47 7.30 0.41
CA THR A 151 -16.49 8.14 1.09
C THR A 151 -16.66 9.49 0.42
N THR A 152 -15.60 10.05 -0.18
CA THR A 152 -15.65 11.31 -0.91
C THR A 152 -16.34 11.18 -2.26
N PHE A 153 -15.97 10.15 -3.04
CA PHE A 153 -16.50 9.93 -4.38
C PHE A 153 -17.75 9.03 -4.40
N GLY A 154 -18.04 8.33 -3.29
CA GLY A 154 -19.16 7.40 -3.14
C GLY A 154 -20.48 8.04 -2.76
N ARG A 155 -20.46 9.20 -2.10
CA ARG A 155 -21.71 9.91 -1.73
C ARG A 155 -22.35 10.43 -3.01
N GLU A 156 -23.47 9.84 -3.37
CA GLU A 156 -24.38 10.43 -4.35
C GLU A 156 -24.79 11.81 -3.84
N GLY A 157 -24.73 12.80 -4.72
CA GLY A 157 -25.09 14.17 -4.38
C GLY A 157 -26.47 14.17 -3.72
N ARG A 158 -26.49 14.35 -2.41
CA ARG A 158 -27.72 14.66 -1.70
C ARG A 158 -28.18 15.98 -2.31
N PRO A 159 -29.36 16.05 -2.99
CA PRO A 159 -29.85 17.33 -3.47
C PRO A 159 -29.87 18.26 -2.26
N SER A 160 -29.20 19.40 -2.38
CA SER A 160 -29.34 20.47 -1.41
C SER A 160 -30.78 20.91 -1.48
N ASN A 161 -31.63 20.35 -0.60
CA ASN A 161 -32.96 20.92 -0.35
C ASN A 161 -32.70 22.33 0.21
N GLY A 162 -32.70 23.31 -0.71
CA GLY A 162 -32.78 24.72 -0.38
C GLY A 162 -34.18 25.11 0.05
#